data_d0f1cfafdb0554767ff3a2e2c3f6bde6
#
_entry.id   d0f1cfafdb0554767ff3a2e2c3f6bde6
#
_cell.length_a   1.000
_cell.length_b   1.000
_cell.length_c   1.000
_cell.angle_alpha   90.00
_cell.angle_beta   90.00
_cell.angle_gamma   90.00
#
_symmetry.space_group_name_H-M   'P 1'
#
loop_
_entity.id
_entity.type
_entity.pdbx_description
1 polymer ?
#
loop_
_entity_poly.entity_id
_entity_poly.type
_entity_poly.pdbx_seq_one_letter_code
_entity_poly.pdbx_strand_id
1 'polypeptide(L)'
;MDSAAPTSLIEIQQRIAAAQARFGAPPRHVQLVAVSKTFGADAIEPFLQAGQRVFGENRVQEAKEKWPELRKHYSGVQLHLIGPLQTNKARDAVELFDTIETLDRDKLAGVLATEMTRAGQHLPCFVQVNIGLEEQKAGIAPSETVDFVRRCQQTHGLDIVGLMCIQPEHLPAGPYFAHLAGLAKAAGLTQLSMGMSGDFETAISMGATHVRVGSALFGTRPPISR
;
A
#
# COMPACT_ATOMS: atom_id res chain seq x y z
N MET A 1 -17.15 -26.86 0.98
CA MET A 1 -15.88 -27.49 0.61
C MET A 1 -14.80 -26.55 1.09
N ASP A 2 -14.02 -26.97 2.13
CA ASP A 2 -12.88 -26.17 2.57
C ASP A 2 -11.82 -26.18 1.46
N SER A 3 -11.76 -25.08 0.71
CA SER A 3 -10.68 -24.88 -0.26
C SER A 3 -9.40 -24.66 0.55
N ALA A 4 -8.39 -25.52 0.33
CA ALA A 4 -7.10 -25.34 0.97
C ALA A 4 -6.53 -23.94 0.66
N ALA A 5 -5.95 -23.28 1.65
CA ALA A 5 -5.35 -21.96 1.45
C ALA A 5 -4.26 -22.01 0.36
N PRO A 6 -4.14 -20.99 -0.49
CA PRO A 6 -3.08 -20.94 -1.49
C PRO A 6 -1.70 -21.14 -0.84
N THR A 7 -0.91 -22.09 -1.34
CA THR A 7 0.44 -22.40 -0.81
C THR A 7 1.31 -21.14 -0.77
N SER A 8 1.22 -20.29 -1.78
CA SER A 8 1.94 -19.02 -1.84
C SER A 8 1.60 -18.07 -0.69
N LEU A 9 0.34 -18.03 -0.23
CA LEU A 9 -0.06 -17.22 0.91
C LEU A 9 0.59 -17.73 2.21
N ILE A 10 0.54 -19.04 2.42
CA ILE A 10 1.15 -19.68 3.61
C ILE A 10 2.65 -19.41 3.64
N GLU A 11 3.34 -19.62 2.51
CA GLU A 11 4.79 -19.38 2.40
C GLU A 11 5.17 -17.93 2.69
N ILE A 12 4.44 -16.95 2.12
CA ILE A 12 4.70 -15.53 2.35
C ILE A 12 4.44 -15.16 3.82
N GLN A 13 3.38 -15.63 4.42
CA GLN A 13 3.09 -15.39 5.84
C GLN A 13 4.18 -15.98 6.76
N GLN A 14 4.66 -17.18 6.46
CA GLN A 14 5.78 -17.80 7.20
C GLN A 14 7.07 -16.98 7.05
N ARG A 15 7.40 -16.49 5.84
CA ARG A 15 8.58 -15.65 5.61
C ARG A 15 8.46 -14.30 6.33
N ILE A 16 7.29 -13.67 6.36
CA ILE A 16 7.04 -12.46 7.14
C ILE A 16 7.28 -12.73 8.63
N ALA A 17 6.69 -13.80 9.17
CA ALA A 17 6.86 -14.16 10.57
C ALA A 17 8.33 -14.46 10.93
N ALA A 18 9.04 -15.18 10.06
CA ALA A 18 10.46 -15.47 10.25
C ALA A 18 11.34 -14.21 10.23
N ALA A 19 11.05 -13.25 9.29
CA ALA A 19 11.76 -12.00 9.24
C ALA A 19 11.52 -11.15 10.50
N GLN A 20 10.27 -11.08 11.00
CA GLN A 20 9.94 -10.40 12.25
C GLN A 20 10.69 -10.99 13.46
N ALA A 21 10.71 -12.32 13.58
CA ALA A 21 11.39 -13.01 14.66
C ALA A 21 12.92 -12.80 14.63
N ARG A 22 13.52 -12.79 13.43
CA ARG A 22 14.97 -12.64 13.24
C ARG A 22 15.52 -11.27 13.66
N PHE A 23 14.76 -10.22 13.44
CA PHE A 23 15.28 -8.84 13.62
C PHE A 23 14.91 -8.21 14.95
N GLY A 24 14.37 -8.98 15.92
CA GLY A 24 14.26 -8.58 17.33
C GLY A 24 13.49 -7.29 17.60
N ALA A 25 12.79 -6.76 16.61
CA ALA A 25 11.86 -5.67 16.84
C ALA A 25 10.75 -6.14 17.78
N PRO A 26 10.23 -5.28 18.69
CA PRO A 26 9.00 -5.64 19.38
C PRO A 26 8.00 -6.09 18.33
N PRO A 27 7.12 -7.08 18.60
CA PRO A 27 6.26 -7.68 17.61
C PRO A 27 5.30 -6.60 17.05
N ARG A 28 5.79 -5.83 16.09
CA ARG A 28 4.96 -4.98 15.26
C ARG A 28 4.32 -5.92 14.26
N HIS A 29 3.04 -6.02 14.30
CA HIS A 29 2.31 -6.77 13.28
C HIS A 29 2.62 -6.14 11.91
N VAL A 30 3.33 -6.89 11.06
CA VAL A 30 3.56 -6.49 9.67
C VAL A 30 2.35 -6.90 8.85
N GLN A 31 1.66 -5.92 8.29
CA GLN A 31 0.50 -6.14 7.45
C GLN A 31 0.93 -6.58 6.04
N LEU A 32 0.47 -7.75 5.62
CA LEU A 32 0.56 -8.17 4.21
C LEU A 32 -0.54 -7.48 3.41
N VAL A 33 -0.15 -6.66 2.44
CA VAL A 33 -1.02 -6.12 1.40
C VAL A 33 -0.86 -7.01 0.16
N ALA A 34 -1.87 -7.84 -0.12
CA ALA A 34 -1.89 -8.72 -1.28
C ALA A 34 -2.21 -7.91 -2.54
N VAL A 35 -1.22 -7.74 -3.42
CA VAL A 35 -1.36 -6.87 -4.61
C VAL A 35 -2.05 -7.62 -5.74
N SER A 36 -3.35 -7.37 -5.89
CA SER A 36 -4.26 -8.07 -6.81
C SER A 36 -4.53 -7.35 -8.13
N LYS A 37 -3.76 -6.30 -8.42
CA LYS A 37 -3.85 -5.60 -9.71
C LYS A 37 -3.71 -6.56 -10.88
N THR A 38 -4.49 -6.36 -11.93
CA THR A 38 -4.53 -7.19 -13.16
C THR A 38 -5.11 -8.60 -12.99
N PHE A 39 -5.48 -9.01 -11.79
CA PHE A 39 -6.12 -10.30 -11.52
C PHE A 39 -7.62 -10.11 -11.33
N GLY A 40 -8.42 -11.02 -11.90
CA GLY A 40 -9.86 -11.05 -11.74
C GLY A 40 -10.32 -11.60 -10.39
N ALA A 41 -11.64 -11.54 -10.15
CA ALA A 41 -12.25 -12.02 -8.92
C ALA A 41 -11.91 -13.50 -8.63
N ASP A 42 -11.93 -14.36 -9.65
CA ASP A 42 -11.65 -15.80 -9.52
C ASP A 42 -10.24 -16.09 -8.95
N ALA A 43 -9.25 -15.24 -9.30
CA ALA A 43 -7.90 -15.38 -8.80
C ALA A 43 -7.73 -14.84 -7.36
N ILE A 44 -8.61 -13.91 -6.94
CA ILE A 44 -8.59 -13.28 -5.62
C ILE A 44 -9.34 -14.12 -4.59
N GLU A 45 -10.42 -14.75 -5.01
CA GLU A 45 -11.36 -15.46 -4.13
C GLU A 45 -10.71 -16.55 -3.26
N PRO A 46 -9.75 -17.38 -3.73
CA PRO A 46 -9.06 -18.35 -2.88
C PRO A 46 -8.30 -17.70 -1.70
N PHE A 47 -7.76 -16.48 -1.90
CA PHE A 47 -7.10 -15.73 -0.84
C PHE A 47 -8.08 -15.19 0.19
N LEU A 48 -9.25 -14.72 -0.26
CA LEU A 48 -10.34 -14.29 0.61
C LEU A 48 -10.89 -15.45 1.45
N GLN A 49 -11.07 -16.63 0.84
CA GLN A 49 -11.47 -17.87 1.52
C GLN A 49 -10.44 -18.29 2.58
N ALA A 50 -9.15 -18.11 2.29
CA ALA A 50 -8.06 -18.38 3.23
C ALA A 50 -7.89 -17.30 4.33
N GLY A 51 -8.75 -16.27 4.38
CA GLY A 51 -8.73 -15.26 5.43
C GLY A 51 -7.89 -14.03 5.14
N GLN A 52 -7.27 -13.90 3.95
CA GLN A 52 -6.62 -12.64 3.55
C GLN A 52 -7.68 -11.56 3.40
N ARG A 53 -7.44 -10.37 3.99
CA ARG A 53 -8.42 -9.28 4.00
C ARG A 53 -7.87 -7.96 3.46
N VAL A 54 -6.56 -7.73 3.45
CA VAL A 54 -5.95 -6.49 2.98
C VAL A 54 -5.39 -6.69 1.59
N PHE A 55 -5.90 -5.92 0.63
CA PHE A 55 -5.51 -6.02 -0.78
C PHE A 55 -5.08 -4.67 -1.34
N GLY A 56 -4.17 -4.69 -2.30
CA GLY A 56 -3.65 -3.50 -2.96
C GLY A 56 -4.02 -3.45 -4.45
N GLU A 57 -4.54 -2.31 -4.88
CA GLU A 57 -4.92 -2.05 -6.26
C GLU A 57 -4.22 -0.82 -6.81
N ASN A 58 -3.88 -0.85 -8.09
CA ASN A 58 -3.21 0.27 -8.74
C ASN A 58 -4.17 1.26 -9.41
N ARG A 59 -5.35 0.80 -9.81
CA ARG A 59 -6.28 1.59 -10.62
C ARG A 59 -7.68 1.54 -10.03
N VAL A 60 -8.25 2.71 -9.81
CA VAL A 60 -9.61 2.87 -9.28
C VAL A 60 -10.64 2.17 -10.17
N GLN A 61 -10.53 2.32 -11.51
CA GLN A 61 -11.49 1.73 -12.43
C GLN A 61 -11.50 0.20 -12.35
N GLU A 62 -10.34 -0.43 -12.39
CA GLU A 62 -10.19 -1.88 -12.25
C GLU A 62 -10.75 -2.39 -10.92
N ALA A 63 -10.47 -1.66 -9.84
CA ALA A 63 -11.00 -2.01 -8.52
C ALA A 63 -12.54 -1.92 -8.46
N LYS A 64 -13.15 -0.92 -9.10
CA LYS A 64 -14.62 -0.75 -9.18
C LYS A 64 -15.31 -1.90 -9.89
N GLU A 65 -14.66 -2.58 -10.81
CA GLU A 65 -15.24 -3.67 -11.60
C GLU A 65 -15.32 -4.98 -10.81
N LYS A 66 -14.43 -5.20 -9.83
CA LYS A 66 -14.32 -6.50 -9.13
C LYS A 66 -14.68 -6.45 -7.65
N TRP A 67 -14.29 -5.42 -6.92
CA TRP A 67 -14.38 -5.39 -5.47
C TRP A 67 -15.77 -5.21 -4.88
N PRO A 68 -16.72 -4.47 -5.48
CA PRO A 68 -18.08 -4.36 -4.93
C PRO A 68 -18.77 -5.71 -4.77
N GLU A 69 -18.62 -6.62 -5.74
CA GLU A 69 -19.21 -7.96 -5.65
C GLU A 69 -18.48 -8.83 -4.60
N LEU A 70 -17.14 -8.82 -4.58
CA LEU A 70 -16.37 -9.58 -3.60
C LEU A 70 -16.69 -9.14 -2.16
N ARG A 71 -16.86 -7.83 -1.92
CA ARG A 71 -17.21 -7.30 -0.60
C ARG A 71 -18.60 -7.70 -0.10
N LYS A 72 -19.53 -8.05 -1.00
CA LYS A 72 -20.85 -8.60 -0.59
C LYS A 72 -20.72 -9.98 0.05
N HIS A 73 -19.75 -10.77 -0.40
CA HIS A 73 -19.55 -12.15 0.04
C HIS A 73 -18.49 -12.27 1.15
N TYR A 74 -17.55 -11.32 1.23
CA TYR A 74 -16.44 -11.35 2.18
C TYR A 74 -16.40 -10.07 3.01
N SER A 75 -16.74 -10.18 4.29
CA SER A 75 -16.67 -9.05 5.23
C SER A 75 -15.24 -8.72 5.65
N GLY A 76 -15.01 -7.48 6.09
CA GLY A 76 -13.74 -7.02 6.65
C GLY A 76 -12.64 -6.81 5.61
N VAL A 77 -12.97 -6.80 4.31
CA VAL A 77 -11.99 -6.51 3.25
C VAL A 77 -11.58 -5.04 3.32
N GLN A 78 -10.27 -4.82 3.31
CA GLN A 78 -9.64 -3.51 3.23
C GLN A 78 -8.89 -3.35 1.91
N LEU A 79 -9.16 -2.28 1.20
CA LEU A 79 -8.54 -1.96 -0.07
C LEU A 79 -7.60 -0.78 0.07
N HIS A 80 -6.34 -1.00 -0.28
CA HIS A 80 -5.33 0.05 -0.36
C HIS A 80 -5.13 0.48 -1.81
N LEU A 81 -5.25 1.77 -2.10
CA LEU A 81 -4.83 2.32 -3.38
C LEU A 81 -3.32 2.53 -3.34
N ILE A 82 -2.59 1.71 -4.09
CA ILE A 82 -1.13 1.70 -4.12
C ILE A 82 -0.55 2.16 -5.46
N GLY A 83 -1.39 2.57 -6.41
CA GLY A 83 -1.01 3.15 -7.70
C GLY A 83 -1.35 4.63 -7.81
N PRO A 84 -0.79 5.34 -8.82
CA PRO A 84 -0.98 6.78 -8.98
C PRO A 84 -2.45 7.19 -9.05
N LEU A 85 -2.84 8.19 -8.26
CA LEU A 85 -4.21 8.70 -8.24
C LEU A 85 -4.31 10.02 -9.04
N GLN A 86 -5.11 9.99 -10.10
CA GLN A 86 -5.51 11.20 -10.81
C GLN A 86 -6.57 11.96 -9.99
N THR A 87 -6.49 13.29 -9.95
CA THR A 87 -7.41 14.12 -9.16
C THR A 87 -8.87 13.94 -9.53
N ASN A 88 -9.17 13.74 -10.83
CA ASN A 88 -10.53 13.47 -11.31
C ASN A 88 -11.10 12.09 -10.90
N LYS A 89 -10.29 11.22 -10.31
CA LYS A 89 -10.69 9.91 -9.77
C LYS A 89 -10.74 9.89 -8.23
N ALA A 90 -10.43 11.01 -7.58
CA ALA A 90 -10.37 11.08 -6.12
C ALA A 90 -11.71 10.74 -5.46
N ARG A 91 -12.84 11.17 -6.04
CA ARG A 91 -14.18 10.83 -5.57
C ARG A 91 -14.40 9.32 -5.54
N ASP A 92 -14.18 8.66 -6.68
CA ASP A 92 -14.35 7.21 -6.80
C ASP A 92 -13.38 6.47 -5.85
N ALA A 93 -12.16 7.01 -5.66
CA ALA A 93 -11.19 6.42 -4.75
C ALA A 93 -11.66 6.51 -3.30
N VAL A 94 -12.16 7.65 -2.85
CA VAL A 94 -12.69 7.84 -1.48
C VAL A 94 -13.88 6.91 -1.22
N GLU A 95 -14.76 6.71 -2.20
CA GLU A 95 -15.94 5.84 -2.06
C GLU A 95 -15.59 4.34 -2.02
N LEU A 96 -14.45 3.94 -2.59
CA LEU A 96 -14.11 2.52 -2.77
C LEU A 96 -13.00 2.01 -1.85
N PHE A 97 -11.97 2.81 -1.61
CA PHE A 97 -10.78 2.40 -0.87
C PHE A 97 -10.88 2.73 0.61
N ASP A 98 -10.16 1.96 1.42
CA ASP A 98 -10.04 2.16 2.86
C ASP A 98 -8.73 2.88 3.23
N THR A 99 -7.75 2.89 2.34
CA THR A 99 -6.44 3.55 2.55
C THR A 99 -5.89 4.06 1.21
N ILE A 100 -5.34 5.27 1.21
CA ILE A 100 -4.64 5.86 0.06
C ILE A 100 -3.14 5.91 0.35
N GLU A 101 -2.34 5.16 -0.42
CA GLU A 101 -0.88 5.09 -0.18
C GLU A 101 -0.05 5.97 -1.12
N THR A 102 -0.69 6.74 -2.00
CA THR A 102 -0.04 7.41 -3.13
C THR A 102 -0.24 8.92 -3.14
N LEU A 103 -0.34 9.52 -1.95
CA LEU A 103 -0.43 10.97 -1.81
C LEU A 103 0.94 11.61 -2.07
N ASP A 104 1.06 12.38 -3.15
CA ASP A 104 2.35 12.85 -3.67
C ASP A 104 2.39 14.33 -4.08
N ARG A 105 1.31 15.11 -3.88
CA ARG A 105 1.24 16.53 -4.28
C ARG A 105 0.09 17.30 -3.60
N ASP A 106 0.28 18.58 -3.37
CA ASP A 106 -0.71 19.44 -2.69
C ASP A 106 -2.07 19.48 -3.40
N LYS A 107 -2.10 19.50 -4.75
CA LYS A 107 -3.35 19.48 -5.51
C LYS A 107 -4.17 18.21 -5.20
N LEU A 108 -3.53 17.05 -5.07
CA LEU A 108 -4.23 15.82 -4.73
C LEU A 108 -4.71 15.85 -3.28
N ALA A 109 -3.88 16.37 -2.37
CA ALA A 109 -4.25 16.50 -0.95
C ALA A 109 -5.52 17.33 -0.77
N GLY A 110 -5.59 18.50 -1.42
CA GLY A 110 -6.77 19.35 -1.36
C GLY A 110 -8.04 18.71 -1.95
N VAL A 111 -7.91 17.99 -3.07
CA VAL A 111 -9.05 17.27 -3.67
C VAL A 111 -9.49 16.09 -2.77
N LEU A 112 -8.57 15.31 -2.22
CA LEU A 112 -8.91 14.22 -1.29
C LEU A 112 -9.63 14.75 -0.04
N ALA A 113 -9.14 15.82 0.57
CA ALA A 113 -9.78 16.44 1.73
C ALA A 113 -11.23 16.88 1.42
N THR A 114 -11.44 17.48 0.25
CA THR A 114 -12.79 17.89 -0.20
C THR A 114 -13.70 16.68 -0.38
N GLU A 115 -13.23 15.63 -1.07
CA GLU A 115 -14.04 14.45 -1.35
C GLU A 115 -14.32 13.62 -0.08
N MET A 116 -13.36 13.50 0.84
CA MET A 116 -13.55 12.85 2.14
C MET A 116 -14.59 13.59 2.99
N THR A 117 -14.50 14.93 3.06
CA THR A 117 -15.51 15.76 3.76
C THR A 117 -16.89 15.55 3.15
N ARG A 118 -17.00 15.57 1.81
CA ARG A 118 -18.27 15.37 1.10
C ARG A 118 -18.86 13.98 1.36
N ALA A 119 -18.03 12.94 1.47
CA ALA A 119 -18.46 11.57 1.72
C ALA A 119 -18.68 11.28 3.21
N GLY A 120 -18.32 12.18 4.13
CA GLY A 120 -18.33 11.94 5.57
C GLY A 120 -17.34 10.85 6.00
N GLN A 121 -16.23 10.70 5.28
CA GLN A 121 -15.21 9.67 5.51
C GLN A 121 -13.86 10.30 5.87
N HIS A 122 -13.06 9.54 6.62
CA HIS A 122 -11.69 9.90 6.97
C HIS A 122 -10.78 8.70 6.69
N LEU A 123 -10.21 8.66 5.48
CA LEU A 123 -9.32 7.57 5.09
C LEU A 123 -7.90 7.86 5.56
N PRO A 124 -7.21 6.88 6.18
CA PRO A 124 -5.79 6.98 6.44
C PRO A 124 -5.02 7.12 5.12
N CYS A 125 -4.04 8.02 5.11
CA CYS A 125 -3.22 8.29 3.94
C CYS A 125 -1.73 8.08 4.25
N PHE A 126 -1.02 7.51 3.28
CA PHE A 126 0.44 7.51 3.27
C PHE A 126 0.92 8.54 2.24
N VAL A 127 1.95 9.28 2.60
CA VAL A 127 2.67 10.12 1.64
C VAL A 127 3.64 9.24 0.87
N GLN A 128 3.53 9.25 -0.46
CA GLN A 128 4.48 8.57 -1.33
C GLN A 128 5.72 9.42 -1.51
N VAL A 129 6.89 8.83 -1.21
CA VAL A 129 8.19 9.45 -1.34
C VAL A 129 8.93 8.85 -2.54
N ASN A 130 9.42 9.68 -3.46
CA ASN A 130 10.35 9.30 -4.52
C ASN A 130 11.75 9.15 -3.92
N ILE A 131 11.95 8.05 -3.19
CA ILE A 131 13.12 7.83 -2.37
C ILE A 131 14.42 7.71 -3.17
N GLY A 132 14.34 7.34 -4.43
CA GLY A 132 15.45 7.20 -5.36
C GLY A 132 15.69 8.42 -6.24
N LEU A 133 14.86 9.47 -6.14
CA LEU A 133 14.90 10.66 -7.00
C LEU A 133 14.88 10.32 -8.51
N GLU A 134 14.12 9.30 -8.89
CA GLU A 134 13.96 8.86 -10.27
C GLU A 134 12.88 9.70 -10.97
N GLU A 135 13.22 10.43 -12.03
CA GLU A 135 12.32 11.37 -12.72
C GLU A 135 10.99 10.74 -13.19
N GLN A 136 11.02 9.46 -13.55
CA GLN A 136 9.85 8.72 -14.04
C GLN A 136 8.94 8.19 -12.91
N LYS A 137 9.35 8.29 -11.64
CA LYS A 137 8.56 7.80 -10.50
C LYS A 137 7.81 8.94 -9.81
N ALA A 138 6.57 8.66 -9.46
CA ALA A 138 5.76 9.52 -8.60
C ALA A 138 6.31 9.55 -7.17
N GLY A 139 5.94 10.59 -6.43
CA GLY A 139 6.32 10.78 -5.03
C GLY A 139 6.96 12.13 -4.78
N ILE A 140 6.84 12.61 -3.55
CA ILE A 140 7.51 13.81 -3.06
C ILE A 140 9.01 13.54 -2.93
N ALA A 141 9.85 14.56 -3.19
CA ALA A 141 11.27 14.45 -2.92
C ALA A 141 11.54 14.24 -1.41
N PRO A 142 12.57 13.46 -1.05
CA PRO A 142 12.90 13.23 0.37
C PRO A 142 13.08 14.51 1.18
N SER A 143 13.70 15.54 0.59
CA SER A 143 13.92 16.85 1.23
C SER A 143 12.64 17.62 1.54
N GLU A 144 11.54 17.36 0.83
CA GLU A 144 10.26 18.05 0.98
C GLU A 144 9.26 17.27 1.84
N THR A 145 9.58 16.00 2.16
CA THR A 145 8.62 15.05 2.74
C THR A 145 8.03 15.53 4.07
N VAL A 146 8.86 15.99 5.01
CA VAL A 146 8.40 16.41 6.35
C VAL A 146 7.47 17.62 6.26
N ASP A 147 7.82 18.60 5.43
CA ASP A 147 6.99 19.79 5.26
C ASP A 147 5.69 19.48 4.50
N PHE A 148 5.74 18.57 3.55
CA PHE A 148 4.54 18.12 2.86
C PHE A 148 3.58 17.36 3.79
N VAL A 149 4.08 16.45 4.64
CA VAL A 149 3.29 15.78 5.67
C VAL A 149 2.59 16.82 6.57
N ARG A 150 3.34 17.81 7.05
CA ARG A 150 2.80 18.87 7.90
C ARG A 150 1.69 19.66 7.19
N ARG A 151 1.88 20.03 5.93
CA ARG A 151 0.82 20.70 5.14
C ARG A 151 -0.41 19.82 4.97
N CYS A 152 -0.24 18.54 4.65
CA CYS A 152 -1.37 17.62 4.52
C CYS A 152 -2.20 17.52 5.82
N GLN A 153 -1.53 17.47 6.96
CA GLN A 153 -2.20 17.39 8.27
C GLN A 153 -2.83 18.73 8.68
N GLN A 154 -2.08 19.82 8.62
CA GLN A 154 -2.50 21.11 9.19
C GLN A 154 -3.36 21.94 8.25
N THR A 155 -3.07 21.93 6.94
CA THR A 155 -3.80 22.72 5.96
C THR A 155 -4.97 21.96 5.35
N HIS A 156 -4.79 20.70 5.06
CA HIS A 156 -5.81 19.87 4.41
C HIS A 156 -6.61 19.00 5.40
N GLY A 157 -6.18 18.86 6.66
CA GLY A 157 -6.87 18.06 7.68
C GLY A 157 -6.87 16.56 7.39
N LEU A 158 -5.91 16.07 6.60
CA LEU A 158 -5.81 14.66 6.24
C LEU A 158 -5.16 13.83 7.37
N ASP A 159 -5.64 12.63 7.56
CA ASP A 159 -5.04 11.64 8.47
C ASP A 159 -3.83 10.98 7.79
N ILE A 160 -2.64 11.57 7.99
CA ILE A 160 -1.38 11.03 7.47
C ILE A 160 -0.81 10.07 8.52
N VAL A 161 -0.90 8.77 8.23
CA VAL A 161 -0.48 7.70 9.14
C VAL A 161 0.94 7.20 8.90
N GLY A 162 1.50 7.43 7.70
CA GLY A 162 2.81 6.89 7.35
C GLY A 162 3.38 7.40 6.04
N LEU A 163 4.53 6.82 5.68
CA LEU A 163 5.19 7.04 4.40
C LEU A 163 5.20 5.75 3.56
N MET A 164 5.11 5.92 2.25
CA MET A 164 5.24 4.82 1.28
C MET A 164 6.37 5.11 0.30
N CYS A 165 7.12 4.10 -0.11
CA CYS A 165 8.05 4.22 -1.22
C CYS A 165 8.08 2.98 -2.11
N ILE A 166 8.59 3.19 -3.34
CA ILE A 166 9.03 2.15 -4.26
C ILE A 166 10.51 2.46 -4.55
N GLN A 167 11.40 1.60 -4.00
CA GLN A 167 12.84 1.79 -4.17
C GLN A 167 13.29 1.57 -5.63
N PRO A 168 14.49 2.03 -6.03
CA PRO A 168 15.07 1.73 -7.34
C PRO A 168 15.30 0.22 -7.55
N GLU A 169 14.90 -0.29 -8.72
CA GLU A 169 14.74 -1.73 -8.97
C GLU A 169 16.05 -2.52 -8.95
N HIS A 170 17.16 -1.95 -9.33
CA HIS A 170 18.45 -2.68 -9.46
C HIS A 170 19.48 -2.29 -8.40
N LEU A 171 19.04 -1.61 -7.36
CA LEU A 171 19.92 -1.15 -6.29
C LEU A 171 19.58 -1.86 -4.96
N PRO A 172 20.57 -1.97 -4.03
CA PRO A 172 20.31 -2.50 -2.70
C PRO A 172 19.20 -1.73 -1.99
N ALA A 173 18.13 -2.39 -1.59
CA ALA A 173 16.92 -1.77 -1.03
C ALA A 173 17.14 -1.18 0.38
N GLY A 174 18.02 -1.80 1.17
CA GLY A 174 18.23 -1.45 2.58
C GLY A 174 18.47 0.05 2.86
N PRO A 175 19.40 0.72 2.16
CA PRO A 175 19.65 2.15 2.37
C PRO A 175 18.43 3.04 2.11
N TYR A 176 17.60 2.72 1.10
CA TYR A 176 16.38 3.45 0.79
C TYR A 176 15.31 3.26 1.86
N PHE A 177 15.14 2.03 2.36
CA PHE A 177 14.19 1.75 3.44
C PHE A 177 14.62 2.39 4.76
N ALA A 178 15.91 2.38 5.10
CA ALA A 178 16.44 3.09 6.26
C ALA A 178 16.22 4.60 6.14
N HIS A 179 16.41 5.18 4.95
CA HIS A 179 16.15 6.60 4.70
C HIS A 179 14.67 6.93 4.89
N LEU A 180 13.75 6.12 4.32
CA LEU A 180 12.31 6.32 4.52
C LEU A 180 11.92 6.26 6.00
N ALA A 181 12.48 5.32 6.77
CA ALA A 181 12.25 5.20 8.20
C ALA A 181 12.74 6.44 8.97
N GLY A 182 13.90 7.00 8.57
CA GLY A 182 14.40 8.27 9.11
C GLY A 182 13.46 9.44 8.85
N LEU A 183 12.93 9.56 7.63
CA LEU A 183 11.97 10.60 7.26
C LEU A 183 10.64 10.46 8.03
N ALA A 184 10.13 9.24 8.17
CA ALA A 184 8.91 8.99 8.95
C ALA A 184 9.09 9.41 10.41
N LYS A 185 10.24 9.04 11.03
CA LYS A 185 10.58 9.45 12.39
C LYS A 185 10.65 10.97 12.52
N ALA A 186 11.26 11.66 11.56
CA ALA A 186 11.36 13.12 11.53
C ALA A 186 9.99 13.80 11.38
N ALA A 187 9.07 13.16 10.67
CA ALA A 187 7.67 13.61 10.50
C ALA A 187 6.73 13.19 11.64
N GLY A 188 7.22 12.45 12.66
CA GLY A 188 6.38 11.93 13.75
C GLY A 188 5.45 10.80 13.35
N LEU A 189 5.74 10.10 12.24
CA LEU A 189 4.93 9.01 11.71
C LEU A 189 5.47 7.64 12.11
N THR A 190 4.58 6.66 12.24
CA THR A 190 4.93 5.32 12.73
C THR A 190 4.72 4.20 11.71
N GLN A 191 3.98 4.46 10.63
CA GLN A 191 3.70 3.45 9.62
C GLN A 191 4.60 3.61 8.39
N LEU A 192 5.08 2.48 7.86
CA LEU A 192 5.96 2.40 6.71
C LEU A 192 5.43 1.35 5.74
N SER A 193 4.95 1.79 4.57
CA SER A 193 4.58 0.92 3.47
C SER A 193 5.74 0.82 2.49
N MET A 194 6.52 -0.24 2.60
CA MET A 194 7.71 -0.48 1.80
C MET A 194 8.03 -1.97 1.72
N GLY A 195 8.73 -2.39 0.68
CA GLY A 195 9.03 -3.79 0.40
C GLY A 195 7.99 -4.47 -0.48
N MET A 196 8.48 -5.20 -1.47
CA MET A 196 7.71 -5.96 -2.46
C MET A 196 8.19 -7.42 -2.48
N SER A 197 7.73 -8.22 -3.45
CA SER A 197 8.02 -9.66 -3.53
C SER A 197 9.50 -10.04 -3.43
N GLY A 198 10.41 -9.17 -3.89
CA GLY A 198 11.86 -9.44 -3.91
C GLY A 198 12.64 -8.94 -2.69
N ASP A 199 12.07 -8.06 -1.86
CA ASP A 199 12.82 -7.33 -0.84
C ASP A 199 12.06 -7.05 0.48
N PHE A 200 10.86 -7.62 0.63
CA PHE A 200 10.04 -7.36 1.82
C PHE A 200 10.70 -7.79 3.13
N GLU A 201 11.54 -8.81 3.14
CA GLU A 201 12.27 -9.23 4.34
C GLU A 201 13.30 -8.15 4.77
N THR A 202 13.98 -7.56 3.78
CA THR A 202 14.85 -6.40 4.04
C THR A 202 14.04 -5.21 4.55
N ALA A 203 12.86 -4.95 3.97
CA ALA A 203 11.98 -3.89 4.43
C ALA A 203 11.52 -4.11 5.88
N ILE A 204 11.18 -5.34 6.26
CA ILE A 204 10.81 -5.71 7.64
C ILE A 204 11.97 -5.42 8.60
N SER A 205 13.20 -5.76 8.22
CA SER A 205 14.38 -5.47 9.04
C SER A 205 14.63 -3.97 9.25
N MET A 206 14.14 -3.13 8.33
CA MET A 206 14.21 -1.66 8.39
C MET A 206 12.94 -1.01 8.96
N GLY A 207 12.02 -1.80 9.51
CA GLY A 207 10.86 -1.31 10.24
C GLY A 207 9.56 -1.20 9.42
N ALA A 208 9.45 -1.87 8.27
CA ALA A 208 8.20 -1.92 7.50
C ALA A 208 7.03 -2.39 8.37
N THR A 209 5.91 -1.68 8.29
CA THR A 209 4.63 -2.06 8.89
C THR A 209 3.67 -2.65 7.87
N HIS A 210 3.87 -2.33 6.59
CA HIS A 210 3.11 -2.85 5.46
C HIS A 210 4.10 -3.32 4.39
N VAL A 211 3.89 -4.55 3.90
CA VAL A 211 4.62 -5.11 2.75
C VAL A 211 3.64 -5.43 1.63
N ARG A 212 3.98 -5.06 0.39
CA ARG A 212 3.11 -5.17 -0.77
C ARG A 212 3.59 -6.29 -1.69
N VAL A 213 2.95 -7.45 -1.59
CA VAL A 213 3.37 -8.65 -2.33
C VAL A 213 2.35 -8.99 -3.41
N GLY A 214 2.80 -9.10 -4.65
CA GLY A 214 1.98 -9.43 -5.82
C GLY A 214 2.43 -10.71 -6.52
N SER A 215 3.51 -10.63 -7.28
CA SER A 215 4.00 -11.75 -8.11
C SER A 215 4.31 -13.03 -7.31
N ALA A 216 4.76 -12.90 -6.07
CA ALA A 216 5.01 -14.05 -5.21
C ALA A 216 3.72 -14.69 -4.65
N LEU A 217 2.58 -13.98 -4.69
CA LEU A 217 1.27 -14.52 -4.30
C LEU A 217 0.49 -15.07 -5.48
N PHE A 218 0.31 -14.25 -6.52
CA PHE A 218 -0.59 -14.51 -7.65
C PHE A 218 0.13 -15.10 -8.88
N GLY A 219 1.47 -15.17 -8.86
CA GLY A 219 2.25 -15.63 -10.00
C GLY A 219 2.46 -14.56 -11.09
N THR A 220 2.79 -15.03 -12.30
CA THR A 220 2.98 -14.17 -13.47
C THR A 220 1.63 -13.60 -13.94
N ARG A 221 1.65 -12.32 -14.34
CA ARG A 221 0.46 -11.64 -14.84
C ARG A 221 -0.11 -12.34 -16.07
N PRO A 222 -1.43 -12.52 -16.17
CA PRO A 222 -2.04 -12.95 -17.42
C PRO A 222 -1.72 -11.93 -18.52
N PRO A 223 -1.49 -12.38 -19.78
CA PRO A 223 -1.31 -11.47 -20.89
C PRO A 223 -2.55 -10.57 -21.01
N ILE A 224 -2.33 -9.27 -21.19
CA ILE A 224 -3.41 -8.31 -21.40
C ILE A 224 -4.03 -8.66 -22.75
N SER A 225 -5.24 -9.24 -22.76
CA SER A 225 -6.05 -9.35 -23.96
C SER A 225 -6.39 -7.93 -24.43
N ARG A 226 -5.82 -7.56 -25.59
CA ARG A 226 -6.13 -6.29 -26.27
C ARG A 226 -7.51 -6.35 -26.89
#